data_db248adaaefa363edaefbcfab19cc9ed
#
_entry.id   db248adaaefa363edaefbcfab19cc9ed
#
_cell.length_a   1.000
_cell.length_b   1.000
_cell.length_c   1.000
_cell.angle_alpha   90.00
_cell.angle_beta   90.00
_cell.angle_gamma   90.00
#
_symmetry.space_group_name_H-M   'P 1'
#
loop_
_entity.id
_entity.type
_entity.pdbx_description
1 polymer ?
#
loop_
_entity_poly.entity_id
_entity_poly.type
_entity_poly.pdbx_seq_one_letter_code
_entity_poly.pdbx_strand_id
1 'polypeptide(L)'
;MNFDEHLAALAACRLCPNVLGAPVTGAVAGATVMLVGQAPGPREMEQRRPFAFTAGRRMFAWFERLGVREEEFRAAVHMCAVIRCFPGRDPKAGGDRVPSPEE
;
A
#
# COMPACT_ATOMS: atom_id res chain seq x y z
N MET A 1 11.57 -19.54 2.38
CA MET A 1 11.05 -18.35 3.09
C MET A 1 9.56 -18.51 3.29
N ASN A 2 9.08 -18.45 4.51
CA ASN A 2 7.63 -18.47 4.79
C ASN A 2 7.04 -17.05 4.73
N PHE A 3 5.73 -16.95 4.91
CA PHE A 3 5.02 -15.68 4.80
C PHE A 3 5.49 -14.64 5.84
N ASP A 4 5.69 -15.07 7.08
CA ASP A 4 6.13 -14.16 8.15
C ASP A 4 7.57 -13.67 7.91
N GLU A 5 8.44 -14.52 7.45
CA GLU A 5 9.81 -14.14 7.07
C GLU A 5 9.81 -13.16 5.91
N HIS A 6 8.93 -13.37 4.93
CA HIS A 6 8.77 -12.44 3.82
C HIS A 6 8.30 -11.07 4.32
N LEU A 7 7.31 -11.02 5.19
CA LEU A 7 6.81 -9.76 5.74
C LEU A 7 7.87 -9.03 6.54
N ALA A 8 8.66 -9.75 7.33
CA ALA A 8 9.76 -9.17 8.10
C ALA A 8 10.84 -8.59 7.16
N ALA A 9 11.20 -9.32 6.12
CA ALA A 9 12.17 -8.86 5.13
C ALA A 9 11.66 -7.62 4.37
N LEU A 10 10.39 -7.61 4.01
CA LEU A 10 9.76 -6.46 3.35
C LEU A 10 9.78 -5.23 4.25
N ALA A 11 9.38 -5.37 5.51
CA ALA A 11 9.36 -4.26 6.47
C ALA A 11 10.76 -3.66 6.68
N ALA A 12 11.79 -4.49 6.61
CA ALA A 12 13.18 -4.06 6.78
C ALA A 12 13.83 -3.55 5.47
N CYS A 13 13.15 -3.69 4.34
CA CYS A 13 13.72 -3.33 3.04
C CYS A 13 14.03 -1.83 2.94
N ARG A 14 15.25 -1.51 2.46
CA ARG A 14 15.72 -0.13 2.25
C ARG A 14 16.57 -0.05 0.97
N LEU A 15 16.18 -0.82 -0.06
CA LEU A 15 16.99 -0.94 -1.28
C LEU A 15 16.84 0.25 -2.24
N CYS A 16 15.69 0.92 -2.23
CA CYS A 16 15.43 2.02 -3.17
C CYS A 16 15.87 3.35 -2.55
N PRO A 17 16.87 4.05 -3.14
CA PRO A 17 17.43 5.25 -2.53
C PRO A 17 16.52 6.48 -2.62
N ASN A 18 15.58 6.49 -3.56
CA ASN A 18 14.78 7.69 -3.87
C ASN A 18 13.35 7.64 -3.30
N VAL A 19 12.99 6.56 -2.61
CA VAL A 19 11.69 6.46 -1.95
C VAL A 19 11.74 7.03 -0.54
N LEU A 20 10.58 7.37 0.00
CA LEU A 20 10.46 7.91 1.35
C LEU A 20 9.76 6.91 2.27
N GLY A 21 10.23 6.86 3.51
CA GLY A 21 9.64 6.02 4.55
C GLY A 21 9.84 4.53 4.34
N ALA A 22 9.12 3.75 5.14
CA ALA A 22 9.16 2.29 5.11
C ALA A 22 8.17 1.71 4.10
N PRO A 23 8.36 0.46 3.66
CA PRO A 23 7.36 -0.24 2.87
C PRO A 23 6.00 -0.29 3.55
N VAL A 24 4.95 -0.18 2.75
CA VAL A 24 3.56 -0.19 3.20
C VAL A 24 2.89 -1.45 2.68
N THR A 25 2.24 -2.19 3.56
CA THR A 25 1.49 -3.38 3.17
C THR A 25 0.28 -3.58 4.08
N GLY A 26 -0.80 -4.12 3.50
CA GLY A 26 -1.97 -4.59 4.23
C GLY A 26 -2.07 -6.10 4.10
N ALA A 27 -1.00 -6.80 4.45
CA ALA A 27 -0.89 -8.23 4.28
C ALA A 27 -1.87 -9.01 5.16
N VAL A 28 -2.52 -10.00 4.56
CA VAL A 28 -3.43 -10.91 5.26
C VAL A 28 -3.06 -12.34 4.90
N ALA A 29 -2.63 -13.11 5.88
CA ALA A 29 -2.27 -14.52 5.70
C ALA A 29 -3.51 -15.31 5.27
N GLY A 30 -3.36 -16.16 4.26
CA GLY A 30 -4.44 -17.02 3.79
C GLY A 30 -5.58 -16.32 3.04
N ALA A 31 -5.41 -15.04 2.70
CA ALA A 31 -6.43 -14.32 1.94
C ALA A 31 -6.62 -14.95 0.56
N THR A 32 -7.87 -15.04 0.14
CA THR A 32 -8.23 -15.55 -1.19
C THR A 32 -8.43 -14.43 -2.22
N VAL A 33 -8.43 -13.18 -1.75
CA VAL A 33 -8.57 -11.99 -2.61
C VAL A 33 -7.39 -11.07 -2.36
N MET A 34 -6.82 -10.56 -3.43
CA MET A 34 -5.72 -9.58 -3.38
C MET A 34 -6.14 -8.32 -4.14
N LEU A 35 -5.92 -7.18 -3.52
CA LEU A 35 -6.09 -5.87 -4.14
C LEU A 35 -4.71 -5.23 -4.32
N VAL A 36 -4.36 -4.92 -5.57
CA VAL A 36 -3.06 -4.35 -5.89
C VAL A 36 -3.24 -2.93 -6.39
N GLY A 37 -2.67 -1.98 -5.67
CA GLY A 37 -2.59 -0.60 -6.09
C GLY A 37 -1.29 -0.30 -6.83
N GLN A 38 -1.08 0.96 -7.16
CA GLN A 38 0.11 1.39 -7.88
C GLN A 38 1.29 1.65 -6.94
N ALA A 39 1.12 2.56 -5.99
CA ALA A 39 2.13 2.95 -5.01
C ALA A 39 1.46 3.59 -3.80
N PRO A 40 2.06 3.51 -2.61
CA PRO A 40 1.58 4.27 -1.46
C PRO A 40 1.75 5.78 -1.68
N GLY A 41 0.81 6.57 -1.19
CA GLY A 41 0.94 8.01 -1.10
C GLY A 41 1.51 8.43 0.26
N PRO A 42 1.61 9.75 0.52
CA PRO A 42 2.17 10.23 1.79
C PRO A 42 1.34 9.83 3.01
N ARG A 43 0.02 9.75 2.88
CA ARG A 43 -0.84 9.33 3.99
C ARG A 43 -0.69 7.86 4.30
N GLU A 44 -0.58 7.02 3.27
CA GLU A 44 -0.30 5.59 3.43
C GLU A 44 1.04 5.37 4.12
N MET A 45 2.06 6.12 3.73
CA MET A 45 3.38 6.08 4.37
C MET A 45 3.31 6.45 5.85
N GLU A 46 2.63 7.55 6.19
CA GLU A 46 2.48 8.01 7.57
C GLU A 46 1.73 7.02 8.45
N GLN A 47 0.62 6.48 7.94
CA GLN A 47 -0.24 5.57 8.68
C GLN A 47 0.18 4.12 8.59
N ARG A 48 1.14 3.81 7.72
CA ARG A 48 1.64 2.45 7.47
C ARG A 48 0.53 1.48 7.09
N ARG A 49 -0.43 1.95 6.30
CA ARG A 49 -1.51 1.10 5.80
C ARG A 49 -1.95 1.56 4.41
N PRO A 50 -2.28 0.62 3.50
CA PRO A 50 -2.69 0.96 2.15
C PRO A 50 -4.08 1.59 2.13
N PHE A 51 -4.34 2.35 1.08
CA PHE A 51 -5.65 2.98 0.84
C PHE A 51 -6.16 3.81 2.03
N ALA A 52 -5.27 4.64 2.59
CA ALA A 52 -5.55 5.41 3.82
C ALA A 52 -6.06 6.82 3.56
N PHE A 53 -6.21 7.24 2.30
CA PHE A 53 -6.60 8.60 1.95
C PHE A 53 -7.75 8.61 0.92
N THR A 54 -7.76 9.55 -0.02
CA THR A 54 -8.92 9.84 -0.88
C THR A 54 -9.40 8.63 -1.68
N ALA A 55 -8.50 7.94 -2.37
CA ALA A 55 -8.86 6.77 -3.17
C ALA A 55 -9.41 5.65 -2.30
N GLY A 56 -8.80 5.43 -1.14
CA GLY A 56 -9.27 4.44 -0.18
C GLY A 56 -10.66 4.76 0.35
N ARG A 57 -10.88 6.02 0.76
CA ARG A 57 -12.20 6.45 1.26
C ARG A 57 -13.30 6.20 0.24
N ARG A 58 -13.04 6.49 -1.03
CA ARG A 58 -13.99 6.26 -2.11
C ARG A 58 -14.28 4.78 -2.31
N MET A 59 -13.23 3.97 -2.34
CA MET A 59 -13.35 2.53 -2.48
C MET A 59 -14.13 1.90 -1.32
N PHE A 60 -13.80 2.24 -0.09
CA PHE A 60 -14.50 1.70 1.08
C PHE A 60 -15.94 2.17 1.16
N ALA A 61 -16.24 3.38 0.71
CA ALA A 61 -17.61 3.87 0.62
C ALA A 61 -18.45 3.02 -0.36
N TRP A 62 -17.87 2.58 -1.47
CA TRP A 62 -18.54 1.69 -2.41
C TRP A 62 -18.85 0.34 -1.77
N PHE A 63 -17.89 -0.26 -1.07
CA PHE A 63 -18.10 -1.54 -0.41
C PHE A 63 -19.09 -1.45 0.75
N GLU A 64 -19.11 -0.34 1.46
CA GLU A 64 -20.07 -0.12 2.54
C GLU A 64 -21.51 -0.16 2.04
N ARG A 65 -21.76 0.35 0.84
CA ARG A 65 -23.08 0.24 0.19
C ARG A 65 -23.49 -1.22 -0.06
N LEU A 66 -22.53 -2.11 -0.14
CA LEU A 66 -22.76 -3.55 -0.32
C LEU A 66 -22.76 -4.29 1.03
N GLY A 67 -22.71 -3.57 2.14
CA GLY A 67 -22.73 -4.16 3.46
C GLY A 67 -21.38 -4.64 4.00
N VAL A 68 -20.28 -4.24 3.34
CA VAL A 68 -18.91 -4.60 3.78
C VAL A 68 -18.25 -3.35 4.38
N ARG A 69 -17.96 -3.40 5.68
CA ARG A 69 -17.27 -2.30 6.36
C ARG A 69 -15.77 -2.33 6.08
N GLU A 70 -15.11 -1.19 6.22
CA GLU A 70 -13.69 -1.05 5.96
C GLU A 70 -12.85 -2.07 6.74
N GLU A 71 -13.11 -2.23 8.04
CA GLU A 71 -12.33 -3.14 8.87
C GLU A 71 -12.53 -4.61 8.48
N GLU A 72 -13.74 -4.97 8.05
CA GLU A 72 -14.01 -6.30 7.51
C GLU A 72 -13.24 -6.55 6.21
N PHE A 73 -13.23 -5.56 5.32
CA PHE A 73 -12.48 -5.63 4.08
C PHE A 73 -10.99 -5.80 4.35
N ARG A 74 -10.44 -4.96 5.24
CA ARG A 74 -9.01 -5.00 5.57
C ARG A 74 -8.59 -6.31 6.24
N ALA A 75 -9.49 -6.95 6.97
CA ALA A 75 -9.21 -8.23 7.62
C ALA A 75 -9.23 -9.41 6.64
N ALA A 76 -9.96 -9.31 5.53
CA ALA A 76 -10.17 -10.41 4.59
C ALA A 76 -9.32 -10.30 3.32
N VAL A 77 -8.99 -9.11 2.87
CA VAL A 77 -8.34 -8.85 1.58
C VAL A 77 -6.88 -8.48 1.79
N HIS A 78 -5.98 -9.18 1.13
CA HIS A 78 -4.55 -8.84 1.11
C HIS A 78 -4.38 -7.62 0.21
N MET A 79 -4.00 -6.48 0.79
CA MET A 79 -3.80 -5.24 0.04
C MET A 79 -2.31 -4.91 -0.05
N CYS A 80 -1.88 -4.59 -1.25
CA CYS A 80 -0.50 -4.20 -1.52
C CYS A 80 -0.45 -3.27 -2.73
N ALA A 81 0.73 -2.88 -3.12
CA ALA A 81 0.97 -2.09 -4.33
C ALA A 81 2.14 -2.67 -5.11
N VAL A 82 2.22 -2.35 -6.40
CA VAL A 82 3.36 -2.76 -7.23
C VAL A 82 4.65 -2.20 -6.64
N ILE A 83 4.64 -0.90 -6.32
CA ILE A 83 5.72 -0.25 -5.58
C ILE A 83 5.33 -0.22 -4.11
N ARG A 84 6.19 -0.70 -3.24
CA ARG A 84 5.86 -0.89 -1.82
C ARG A 84 6.09 0.34 -0.96
N CYS A 85 6.86 1.31 -1.43
CA CYS A 85 7.19 2.53 -0.70
C CYS A 85 6.63 3.76 -1.40
N PHE A 86 6.42 4.84 -0.63
CA PHE A 86 6.03 6.11 -1.22
C PHE A 86 7.18 6.66 -2.06
N PRO A 87 6.98 6.88 -3.38
CA PRO A 87 8.06 7.32 -4.26
C PRO A 87 8.50 8.78 -4.06
N GLY A 88 7.76 9.56 -3.29
CA GLY A 88 8.01 10.98 -3.13
C GLY A 88 7.21 11.81 -4.13
N ARG A 89 7.33 13.13 -4.02
CA ARG A 89 6.63 14.06 -4.90
C ARG A 89 7.51 14.47 -6.07
N ASP A 90 6.88 14.72 -7.21
CA ASP A 90 7.55 15.28 -8.37
C ASP A 90 7.55 16.81 -8.24
N PRO A 91 8.73 17.46 -8.09
CA PRO A 91 8.80 18.90 -7.91
C PRO A 91 8.44 19.70 -9.15
N LYS A 92 8.41 19.07 -10.32
CA LYS A 92 8.11 19.75 -11.61
C LYS A 92 6.66 19.58 -12.02
N ALA A 93 6.19 18.33 -12.03
CA ALA A 93 4.84 18.01 -12.51
C ALA A 93 3.78 18.15 -11.42
N GLY A 94 4.15 18.19 -10.15
CA GLY A 94 3.23 18.06 -9.03
C GLY A 94 2.76 16.61 -8.89
N GLY A 95 2.10 16.28 -7.78
CA GLY A 95 1.70 14.91 -7.50
C GLY A 95 2.89 14.02 -7.16
N ASP A 96 2.66 12.72 -7.19
CA ASP A 96 3.68 11.75 -6.82
C ASP A 96 4.65 11.48 -7.97
N ARG A 97 5.90 11.22 -7.61
CA ARG A 97 6.95 10.88 -8.57
C ARG A 97 6.65 9.50 -9.19
N VAL A 98 6.94 9.35 -10.48
CA VAL A 98 6.87 8.05 -11.15
C VAL A 98 8.14 7.26 -10.77
N PRO A 99 7.99 6.06 -10.20
CA PRO A 99 9.14 5.21 -9.88
C PRO A 99 9.93 4.81 -11.12
N SER A 100 11.22 4.58 -10.95
CA SER A 100 12.06 4.06 -12.02
C SER A 100 11.83 2.55 -12.20
N PRO A 101 12.24 1.99 -13.37
CA PRO A 101 12.13 0.54 -13.57
C PRO A 101 12.89 -0.31 -12.57
N GLU A 102 13.91 0.23 -11.92
CA GLU A 102 14.73 -0.46 -10.93
C GLU A 102 14.07 -0.51 -9.54
N GLU A 103 13.13 0.37 -9.27
CA GLU A 103 12.38 0.43 -8.02
C GLU A 103 11.22 -0.56 -8.02
#